data_328d562610424c84a122a346dc255afe
#
_entry.id   328d562610424c84a122a346dc255afe
#
_cell.length_a   1.000
_cell.length_b   1.000
_cell.length_c   1.000
_cell.angle_alpha   90.00
_cell.angle_beta   90.00
_cell.angle_gamma   90.00
#
_symmetry.space_group_name_H-M   'P 1'
#
loop_
_entity.id
_entity.type
_entity.pdbx_description
1 polymer ?
#
loop_
_entity_poly.entity_id
_entity_poly.type
_entity_poly.pdbx_seq_one_letter_code
_entity_poly.pdbx_strand_id
1 'polypeptide(L)'
;MLRLARKLARARRGSERRKRVRLAIAQLRARETDRRKDWAEKASTDIAQRFDIIRVEDLQIKKMTRSAGGTREHPGRNVRQKAGLNRGILRSGWGLLVHRLEDKAPGRVEKIKAAFTSQRCSACGHVDAESRESQARFACTACGFACHADVNAARNIAAGHAVTARGGFRDAGPANREPQLLALLCRT
;
A
#
# COMPACT_ATOMS: atom_id res chain seq x y z
N MET A 1 -0.88 11.63 -19.68
CA MET A 1 -0.74 10.25 -20.18
C MET A 1 -1.81 9.86 -21.20
N LEU A 2 -3.13 9.89 -20.89
CA LEU A 2 -4.21 9.48 -21.83
C LEU A 2 -4.17 10.20 -23.18
N ARG A 3 -3.96 11.53 -23.19
CA ARG A 3 -3.86 12.31 -24.43
C ARG A 3 -2.73 11.84 -25.36
N LEU A 4 -1.55 11.52 -24.80
CA LEU A 4 -0.42 11.01 -25.59
C LEU A 4 -0.65 9.56 -26.05
N ALA A 5 -1.28 8.71 -25.22
CA ALA A 5 -1.64 7.36 -25.59
C ALA A 5 -2.61 7.35 -26.80
N ARG A 6 -3.62 8.23 -26.79
CA ARG A 6 -4.54 8.42 -27.95
C ARG A 6 -3.80 8.92 -29.20
N LYS A 7 -2.86 9.87 -29.06
CA LYS A 7 -2.01 10.33 -30.17
C LYS A 7 -1.15 9.20 -30.73
N LEU A 8 -0.58 8.35 -29.86
CA LEU A 8 0.23 7.20 -30.26
C LEU A 8 -0.58 6.17 -31.03
N ALA A 9 -1.81 5.87 -30.57
CA ALA A 9 -2.70 4.91 -31.25
C ALA A 9 -3.06 5.34 -32.67
N ARG A 10 -3.25 6.66 -32.89
CA ARG A 10 -3.60 7.23 -34.22
C ARG A 10 -2.40 7.45 -35.13
N ALA A 11 -1.18 7.38 -34.63
CA ALA A 11 0.01 7.64 -35.45
C ALA A 11 0.44 6.41 -36.26
N ARG A 12 0.72 6.60 -37.55
CA ARG A 12 1.19 5.55 -38.47
C ARG A 12 2.44 4.88 -37.90
N ARG A 13 2.49 3.55 -37.98
CA ARG A 13 3.69 2.78 -37.59
C ARG A 13 4.89 3.24 -38.39
N GLY A 14 6.07 3.38 -37.76
CA GLY A 14 7.31 3.83 -38.38
C GLY A 14 7.43 5.34 -38.58
N SER A 15 6.36 6.15 -38.47
CA SER A 15 6.43 7.60 -38.70
C SER A 15 7.21 8.35 -37.63
N GLU A 16 7.86 9.46 -38.01
CA GLU A 16 8.57 10.36 -37.10
C GLU A 16 7.64 10.95 -36.01
N ARG A 17 6.38 11.20 -36.38
CA ARG A 17 5.35 11.60 -35.41
C ARG A 17 5.16 10.55 -34.31
N ARG A 18 5.13 9.27 -34.68
CA ARG A 18 5.00 8.17 -33.71
C ARG A 18 6.23 8.08 -32.80
N LYS A 19 7.44 8.23 -33.36
CA LYS A 19 8.69 8.24 -32.59
C LYS A 19 8.69 9.37 -31.56
N ARG A 20 8.34 10.60 -31.97
CA ARG A 20 8.23 11.76 -31.04
C ARG A 20 7.22 11.53 -29.92
N VAL A 21 6.04 10.97 -30.22
CA VAL A 21 5.05 10.67 -29.17
C VAL A 21 5.52 9.58 -28.22
N ARG A 22 6.22 8.55 -28.72
CA ARG A 22 6.84 7.51 -27.87
C ARG A 22 7.87 8.11 -26.92
N LEU A 23 8.74 8.98 -27.43
CA LEU A 23 9.73 9.68 -26.62
C LEU A 23 9.08 10.53 -25.53
N ALA A 24 8.06 11.32 -25.88
CA ALA A 24 7.32 12.12 -24.89
C ALA A 24 6.67 11.25 -23.81
N ILE A 25 6.12 10.08 -24.15
CA ILE A 25 5.59 9.13 -23.17
C ILE A 25 6.71 8.58 -22.27
N ALA A 26 7.86 8.22 -22.86
CA ALA A 26 9.01 7.71 -22.09
C ALA A 26 9.51 8.77 -21.10
N GLN A 27 9.66 10.02 -21.53
CA GLN A 27 10.07 11.15 -20.66
C GLN A 27 9.08 11.37 -19.51
N LEU A 28 7.76 11.32 -19.78
CA LEU A 28 6.77 11.45 -18.70
C LEU A 28 6.86 10.31 -17.69
N ARG A 29 7.06 9.08 -18.17
CA ARG A 29 7.24 7.92 -17.28
C ARG A 29 8.50 8.02 -16.43
N ALA A 30 9.60 8.50 -17.02
CA ALA A 30 10.84 8.76 -16.29
C ALA A 30 10.60 9.79 -15.17
N ARG A 31 9.99 10.93 -15.49
CA ARG A 31 9.64 11.96 -14.49
C ARG A 31 8.73 11.44 -13.38
N GLU A 32 7.71 10.62 -13.71
CA GLU A 32 6.85 9.97 -12.69
C GLU A 32 7.66 9.03 -11.78
N THR A 33 8.63 8.32 -12.34
CA THR A 33 9.51 7.42 -11.58
C THR A 33 10.45 8.21 -10.68
N ASP A 34 11.07 9.28 -11.18
CA ASP A 34 12.00 10.11 -10.43
C ASP A 34 11.29 10.82 -9.25
N ARG A 35 10.09 11.38 -9.50
CA ARG A 35 9.26 11.96 -8.43
C ARG A 35 8.92 10.96 -7.33
N ARG A 36 8.64 9.70 -7.72
CA ARG A 36 8.32 8.64 -6.74
C ARG A 36 9.56 8.27 -5.92
N LYS A 37 10.72 8.18 -6.56
CA LYS A 37 11.99 7.94 -5.87
C LYS A 37 12.30 9.07 -4.90
N ASP A 38 12.23 10.34 -5.36
CA ASP A 38 12.45 11.51 -4.52
C ASP A 38 11.50 11.55 -3.31
N TRP A 39 10.20 11.29 -3.54
CA TRP A 39 9.24 11.18 -2.46
C TRP A 39 9.60 10.08 -1.46
N ALA A 40 9.94 8.87 -1.94
CA ALA A 40 10.30 7.76 -1.08
C ALA A 40 11.57 8.04 -0.26
N GLU A 41 12.58 8.73 -0.87
CA GLU A 41 13.80 9.14 -0.18
C GLU A 41 13.49 10.15 0.94
N LYS A 42 12.70 11.18 0.65
CA LYS A 42 12.32 12.21 1.63
C LYS A 42 11.47 11.63 2.75
N ALA A 43 10.42 10.88 2.40
CA ALA A 43 9.52 10.28 3.38
C ALA A 43 10.24 9.28 4.28
N SER A 44 11.09 8.41 3.72
CA SER A 44 11.84 7.44 4.52
C SER A 44 12.86 8.10 5.44
N THR A 45 13.49 9.21 5.03
CA THR A 45 14.41 9.98 5.88
C THR A 45 13.65 10.61 7.05
N ASP A 46 12.54 11.28 6.76
CA ASP A 46 11.71 11.94 7.79
C ASP A 46 11.19 10.93 8.82
N ILE A 47 10.65 9.80 8.37
CA ILE A 47 10.15 8.74 9.25
C ILE A 47 11.29 8.12 10.08
N ALA A 48 12.43 7.79 9.47
CA ALA A 48 13.56 7.19 10.15
C ALA A 48 14.18 8.10 11.23
N GLN A 49 14.09 9.42 11.05
CA GLN A 49 14.57 10.40 12.04
C GLN A 49 13.60 10.61 13.21
N ARG A 50 12.29 10.42 12.97
CA ARG A 50 11.26 10.73 13.98
C ARG A 50 10.86 9.56 14.86
N PHE A 51 11.02 8.32 14.39
CA PHE A 51 10.46 7.15 15.05
C PHE A 51 11.52 6.10 15.36
N ASP A 52 11.53 5.60 16.59
CA ASP A 52 12.42 4.52 17.04
C ASP A 52 11.98 3.17 16.48
N ILE A 53 10.68 2.91 16.39
CA ILE A 53 10.09 1.68 15.85
C ILE A 53 9.14 2.05 14.73
N ILE A 54 9.33 1.43 13.55
CA ILE A 54 8.52 1.66 12.35
C ILE A 54 7.81 0.35 12.00
N ARG A 55 6.50 0.30 12.17
CA ARG A 55 5.70 -0.86 11.81
C ARG A 55 5.03 -0.67 10.48
N VAL A 56 5.24 -1.62 9.57
CA VAL A 56 4.67 -1.61 8.24
C VAL A 56 3.93 -2.91 7.95
N GLU A 57 2.94 -2.82 7.07
CA GLU A 57 2.22 -3.99 6.59
C GLU A 57 3.14 -4.88 5.73
N ASP A 58 3.20 -6.20 6.04
CA ASP A 58 3.95 -7.18 5.23
C ASP A 58 3.19 -7.52 3.95
N LEU A 59 3.24 -6.60 2.99
CA LEU A 59 2.61 -6.79 1.68
C LEU A 59 3.43 -7.72 0.79
N GLN A 60 2.85 -8.83 0.39
CA GLN A 60 3.44 -9.77 -0.56
C GLN A 60 3.31 -9.25 -2.00
N ILE A 61 3.98 -8.15 -2.33
CA ILE A 61 3.84 -7.41 -3.60
C ILE A 61 4.03 -8.33 -4.81
N LYS A 62 5.00 -9.26 -4.77
CA LYS A 62 5.23 -10.24 -5.84
C LYS A 62 4.01 -11.12 -6.08
N LYS A 63 3.37 -11.61 -5.01
CA LYS A 63 2.14 -12.41 -5.10
C LYS A 63 0.96 -11.56 -5.56
N MET A 64 0.83 -10.35 -5.03
CA MET A 64 -0.24 -9.41 -5.39
C MET A 64 -0.18 -9.01 -6.87
N THR A 65 1.00 -8.89 -7.45
CA THR A 65 1.22 -8.48 -8.85
C THR A 65 1.42 -9.64 -9.82
N ARG A 66 1.16 -10.88 -9.38
CA ARG A 66 1.22 -12.06 -10.26
C ARG A 66 0.30 -11.90 -11.45
N SER A 67 0.75 -12.35 -12.62
CA SER A 67 -0.05 -12.35 -13.85
C SER A 67 -1.30 -13.24 -13.71
N ALA A 68 -2.39 -12.83 -14.32
CA ALA A 68 -3.60 -13.63 -14.48
C ALA A 68 -3.69 -14.25 -15.87
N GLY A 69 -2.60 -14.31 -16.65
CA GLY A 69 -2.60 -14.78 -18.03
C GLY A 69 -2.98 -16.26 -18.21
N GLY A 70 -2.78 -17.07 -17.17
CA GLY A 70 -2.99 -18.51 -17.26
C GLY A 70 -1.99 -19.21 -18.17
N THR A 71 -2.32 -20.42 -18.61
CA THR A 71 -1.61 -21.22 -19.60
C THR A 71 -2.38 -21.23 -20.93
N ARG A 72 -1.80 -21.86 -21.94
CA ARG A 72 -2.49 -22.05 -23.24
C ARG A 72 -3.71 -22.99 -23.07
N GLU A 73 -3.61 -23.97 -22.22
CA GLU A 73 -4.67 -24.95 -21.94
C GLU A 73 -5.75 -24.39 -21.01
N HIS A 74 -5.33 -23.53 -20.07
CA HIS A 74 -6.21 -22.86 -19.12
C HIS A 74 -6.01 -21.36 -19.16
N PRO A 75 -6.62 -20.65 -20.14
CA PRO A 75 -6.48 -19.20 -20.30
C PRO A 75 -7.03 -18.47 -19.06
N GLY A 76 -6.31 -17.45 -18.63
CA GLY A 76 -6.70 -16.65 -17.49
C GLY A 76 -7.91 -15.75 -17.78
N ARG A 77 -8.66 -15.40 -16.72
CA ARG A 77 -9.79 -14.46 -16.79
C ARG A 77 -9.38 -13.07 -16.32
N ASN A 78 -10.06 -12.04 -16.81
CA ASN A 78 -9.86 -10.64 -16.41
C ASN A 78 -8.40 -10.14 -16.49
N VAL A 79 -7.62 -10.67 -17.44
CA VAL A 79 -6.16 -10.40 -17.60
C VAL A 79 -5.87 -8.90 -17.71
N ARG A 80 -6.68 -8.16 -18.50
CA ARG A 80 -6.51 -6.70 -18.70
C ARG A 80 -6.75 -5.91 -17.40
N GLN A 81 -7.80 -6.26 -16.66
CA GLN A 81 -8.14 -5.63 -15.37
C GLN A 81 -7.05 -5.91 -14.35
N LYS A 82 -6.62 -7.18 -14.24
CA LYS A 82 -5.52 -7.57 -13.35
C LYS A 82 -4.21 -6.87 -13.72
N ALA A 83 -3.88 -6.75 -14.99
CA ALA A 83 -2.71 -5.99 -15.44
C ALA A 83 -2.81 -4.49 -15.09
N GLY A 84 -4.02 -3.92 -15.12
CA GLY A 84 -4.31 -2.56 -14.65
C GLY A 84 -4.04 -2.41 -13.16
N LEU A 85 -4.59 -3.31 -12.35
CA LEU A 85 -4.38 -3.37 -10.89
C LEU A 85 -2.89 -3.54 -10.54
N ASN A 86 -2.19 -4.48 -11.19
CA ASN A 86 -0.77 -4.71 -10.97
C ASN A 86 0.06 -3.45 -11.23
N ARG A 87 -0.24 -2.71 -12.31
CA ARG A 87 0.40 -1.42 -12.57
C ARG A 87 0.11 -0.39 -11.48
N GLY A 88 -1.12 -0.35 -10.95
CA GLY A 88 -1.49 0.51 -9.82
C GLY A 88 -0.66 0.19 -8.58
N ILE A 89 -0.60 -1.07 -8.18
CA ILE A 89 0.18 -1.56 -7.03
C ILE A 89 1.67 -1.19 -7.18
N LEU A 90 2.27 -1.49 -8.33
CA LEU A 90 3.69 -1.17 -8.58
C LEU A 90 3.97 0.34 -8.62
N ARG A 91 2.98 1.15 -9.03
CA ARG A 91 3.09 2.60 -9.06
C ARG A 91 2.91 3.27 -7.70
N SER A 92 2.32 2.61 -6.72
CA SER A 92 2.19 3.17 -5.36
C SER A 92 3.55 3.45 -4.71
N GLY A 93 4.59 2.70 -5.10
CA GLY A 93 5.95 2.86 -4.55
C GLY A 93 6.11 2.27 -3.15
N TRP A 94 5.12 1.52 -2.65
CA TRP A 94 5.15 0.94 -1.31
C TRP A 94 6.42 0.11 -1.06
N GLY A 95 6.74 -0.82 -1.97
CA GLY A 95 7.94 -1.65 -1.84
C GLY A 95 9.24 -0.83 -1.81
N LEU A 96 9.30 0.27 -2.58
CA LEU A 96 10.44 1.19 -2.56
C LEU A 96 10.54 1.90 -1.21
N LEU A 97 9.42 2.42 -0.68
CA LEU A 97 9.39 3.09 0.61
C LEU A 97 9.85 2.16 1.73
N VAL A 98 9.30 0.94 1.80
CA VAL A 98 9.68 -0.05 2.83
C VAL A 98 11.17 -0.39 2.74
N HIS A 99 11.70 -0.64 1.53
CA HIS A 99 13.13 -0.91 1.34
C HIS A 99 14.00 0.26 1.82
N ARG A 100 13.61 1.51 1.51
CA ARG A 100 14.34 2.68 1.99
C ARG A 100 14.26 2.89 3.50
N LEU A 101 13.14 2.49 4.12
CA LEU A 101 13.03 2.49 5.58
C LEU A 101 13.97 1.45 6.21
N GLU A 102 14.05 0.25 5.65
CA GLU A 102 14.97 -0.79 6.10
C GLU A 102 16.44 -0.36 5.99
N ASP A 103 16.81 0.32 4.90
CA ASP A 103 18.16 0.87 4.70
C ASP A 103 18.51 1.96 5.72
N LYS A 104 17.56 2.87 6.02
CA LYS A 104 17.79 4.05 6.87
C LYS A 104 17.53 3.82 8.35
N ALA A 105 16.77 2.80 8.68
CA ALA A 105 16.39 2.44 10.05
C ALA A 105 16.64 0.94 10.30
N PRO A 106 17.90 0.44 10.17
CA PRO A 106 18.21 -0.96 10.33
C PRO A 106 17.81 -1.48 11.71
N GLY A 107 17.13 -2.63 11.75
CA GLY A 107 16.64 -3.24 12.99
C GLY A 107 15.44 -2.54 13.64
N ARG A 108 14.96 -1.41 13.12
CA ARG A 108 13.82 -0.66 13.65
C ARG A 108 12.53 -0.82 12.84
N VAL A 109 12.60 -1.50 11.69
CA VAL A 109 11.43 -1.74 10.82
C VAL A 109 10.86 -3.13 11.08
N GLU A 110 9.64 -3.18 11.59
CA GLU A 110 8.90 -4.41 11.86
C GLU A 110 7.80 -4.62 10.82
N LYS A 111 7.79 -5.80 10.16
CA LYS A 111 6.74 -6.18 9.20
C LYS A 111 5.62 -6.92 9.91
N ILE A 112 4.41 -6.36 9.89
CA ILE A 112 3.23 -6.91 10.53
C ILE A 112 2.35 -7.59 9.48
N LYS A 113 1.92 -8.84 9.75
CA LYS A 113 1.01 -9.56 8.88
C LYS A 113 -0.32 -8.80 8.76
N ALA A 114 -0.72 -8.51 7.52
CA ALA A 114 -1.90 -7.72 7.19
C ALA A 114 -3.25 -8.41 7.47
N ALA A 115 -3.25 -9.72 7.74
CA ALA A 115 -4.48 -10.48 7.89
C ALA A 115 -5.37 -9.89 8.99
N PHE A 116 -6.61 -9.55 8.59
CA PHE A 116 -7.68 -9.03 9.45
C PHE A 116 -7.41 -7.69 10.18
N THR A 117 -6.28 -7.04 9.97
CA THR A 117 -5.98 -5.74 10.60
C THR A 117 -7.02 -4.68 10.27
N SER A 118 -7.64 -4.75 9.09
CA SER A 118 -8.69 -3.83 8.66
C SER A 118 -10.09 -4.16 9.20
N GLN A 119 -10.28 -5.37 9.76
CA GLN A 119 -11.55 -5.85 10.33
C GLN A 119 -11.54 -5.80 11.87
N ARG A 120 -10.35 -5.69 12.47
CA ARG A 120 -10.18 -5.57 13.92
C ARG A 120 -10.48 -4.14 14.38
N CYS A 121 -11.24 -4.00 15.44
CA CYS A 121 -11.46 -2.72 16.11
C CYS A 121 -10.20 -2.32 16.91
N SER A 122 -9.67 -1.13 16.67
CA SER A 122 -8.51 -0.63 17.40
C SER A 122 -8.83 -0.21 18.85
N ALA A 123 -10.12 -0.02 19.20
CA ALA A 123 -10.54 0.33 20.54
C ALA A 123 -10.78 -0.88 21.43
N CYS A 124 -11.55 -1.89 20.97
CA CYS A 124 -11.93 -3.04 21.81
C CYS A 124 -11.34 -4.39 21.35
N GLY A 125 -10.65 -4.42 20.21
CA GLY A 125 -10.04 -5.64 19.69
C GLY A 125 -10.98 -6.62 18.99
N HIS A 126 -12.30 -6.36 18.95
CA HIS A 126 -13.26 -7.20 18.25
C HIS A 126 -12.94 -7.31 16.75
N VAL A 127 -13.04 -8.52 16.19
CA VAL A 127 -12.75 -8.79 14.77
C VAL A 127 -14.01 -9.19 14.07
N ASP A 128 -14.50 -8.34 13.18
CA ASP A 128 -15.70 -8.58 12.40
C ASP A 128 -15.58 -7.90 11.03
N ALA A 129 -15.91 -8.64 9.97
CA ALA A 129 -15.91 -8.13 8.61
C ALA A 129 -16.94 -7.02 8.39
N GLU A 130 -18.10 -7.10 9.06
CA GLU A 130 -19.19 -6.12 8.99
C GLU A 130 -18.81 -4.78 9.59
N SER A 131 -17.85 -4.76 10.54
CA SER A 131 -17.31 -3.52 11.11
C SER A 131 -16.64 -2.64 10.06
N ARG A 132 -16.20 -3.17 8.92
CA ARG A 132 -15.68 -2.40 7.78
C ARG A 132 -16.76 -2.15 6.75
N GLU A 133 -17.57 -1.12 6.95
CA GLU A 133 -18.68 -0.78 6.07
C GLU A 133 -18.23 -0.37 4.66
N SER A 134 -17.05 0.26 4.53
CA SER A 134 -16.52 0.70 3.25
C SER A 134 -14.97 0.85 3.29
N GLN A 135 -14.38 1.33 2.19
CA GLN A 135 -12.95 1.70 2.18
C GLN A 135 -12.64 2.85 3.14
N ALA A 136 -13.59 3.77 3.34
CA ALA A 136 -13.39 4.96 4.16
C ALA A 136 -13.97 4.84 5.57
N ARG A 137 -14.99 3.99 5.78
CA ARG A 137 -15.72 3.95 7.05
C ARG A 137 -15.54 2.61 7.77
N PHE A 138 -15.15 2.71 9.03
CA PHE A 138 -15.13 1.63 10.00
C PHE A 138 -16.06 1.98 11.15
N ALA A 139 -16.99 1.05 11.51
CA ALA A 139 -17.85 1.16 12.67
C ALA A 139 -17.91 -0.21 13.35
N CYS A 140 -17.39 -0.30 14.57
CA CYS A 140 -17.33 -1.55 15.31
C CYS A 140 -18.73 -2.04 15.69
N THR A 141 -19.08 -3.26 15.29
CA THR A 141 -20.36 -3.90 15.62
C THR A 141 -20.50 -4.23 17.10
N ALA A 142 -19.39 -4.37 17.85
CA ALA A 142 -19.42 -4.72 19.26
C ALA A 142 -19.43 -3.50 20.20
N CYS A 143 -18.63 -2.46 19.95
CA CYS A 143 -18.47 -1.32 20.88
C CYS A 143 -18.93 0.02 20.30
N GLY A 144 -19.38 0.07 19.05
CA GLY A 144 -19.83 1.30 18.39
C GLY A 144 -18.70 2.29 18.02
N PHE A 145 -17.42 1.96 18.28
CA PHE A 145 -16.30 2.82 17.89
C PHE A 145 -16.28 3.03 16.37
N ALA A 146 -16.29 4.28 15.92
CA ALA A 146 -16.29 4.64 14.51
C ALA A 146 -15.12 5.56 14.15
N CYS A 147 -14.46 5.30 13.01
CA CYS A 147 -13.40 6.14 12.46
C CYS A 147 -13.16 5.84 10.97
N HIS A 148 -12.18 6.52 10.38
CA HIS A 148 -11.73 6.16 9.02
C HIS A 148 -11.10 4.77 9.03
N ALA A 149 -11.48 3.91 8.06
CA ALA A 149 -11.05 2.50 8.03
C ALA A 149 -9.52 2.33 7.96
N ASP A 150 -8.82 3.20 7.21
CA ASP A 150 -7.36 3.15 7.10
C ASP A 150 -6.67 3.60 8.40
N VAL A 151 -7.28 4.56 9.15
CA VAL A 151 -6.78 4.98 10.46
C VAL A 151 -6.92 3.85 11.48
N ASN A 152 -8.07 3.13 11.48
CA ASN A 152 -8.25 1.95 12.31
C ASN A 152 -7.20 0.87 12.00
N ALA A 153 -7.00 0.54 10.73
CA ALA A 153 -5.98 -0.42 10.30
C ALA A 153 -4.56 0.00 10.70
N ALA A 154 -4.23 1.29 10.52
CA ALA A 154 -2.92 1.83 10.90
C ALA A 154 -2.67 1.71 12.42
N ARG A 155 -3.69 1.97 13.26
CA ARG A 155 -3.60 1.76 14.72
C ARG A 155 -3.34 0.31 15.08
N ASN A 156 -4.02 -0.63 14.43
CA ASN A 156 -3.80 -2.07 14.66
C ASN A 156 -2.38 -2.50 14.25
N ILE A 157 -1.87 -2.00 13.12
CA ILE A 157 -0.51 -2.27 12.68
C ILE A 157 0.50 -1.65 13.64
N ALA A 158 0.28 -0.40 14.06
CA ALA A 158 1.15 0.29 15.03
C ALA A 158 1.20 -0.41 16.38
N ALA A 159 0.10 -1.01 16.82
CA ALA A 159 0.05 -1.83 18.03
C ALA A 159 0.74 -3.21 17.87
N GLY A 160 1.16 -3.59 16.66
CA GLY A 160 1.81 -4.88 16.40
C GLY A 160 0.85 -6.07 16.39
N HIS A 161 -0.45 -5.83 16.27
CA HIS A 161 -1.45 -6.89 16.28
C HIS A 161 -1.46 -7.68 14.98
N ALA A 162 -0.72 -8.79 14.94
CA ALA A 162 -0.95 -9.84 13.97
C ALA A 162 -2.21 -10.63 14.40
N VAL A 163 -3.30 -10.50 13.67
CA VAL A 163 -4.50 -11.28 13.93
C VAL A 163 -4.31 -12.67 13.31
N THR A 164 -4.18 -13.70 14.17
CA THR A 164 -4.22 -15.09 13.71
C THR A 164 -5.68 -15.49 13.46
N ALA A 165 -5.93 -16.22 12.37
CA ALA A 165 -7.27 -16.61 11.91
C ALA A 165 -8.03 -17.59 12.86
N ARG A 166 -7.47 -17.94 13.99
CA ARG A 166 -8.11 -18.74 15.05
C ARG A 166 -7.79 -18.10 16.38
N GLY A 167 -8.80 -17.50 17.00
CA GLY A 167 -9.02 -17.07 18.37
C GLY A 167 -7.98 -17.35 19.46
N GLY A 168 -6.75 -16.97 19.26
CA GLY A 168 -5.69 -17.08 20.25
C GLY A 168 -5.04 -15.72 20.44
N PHE A 169 -5.47 -14.98 21.47
CA PHE A 169 -4.73 -13.85 21.98
C PHE A 169 -3.36 -14.35 22.48
N ARG A 170 -2.28 -13.84 21.90
CA ARG A 170 -1.04 -13.73 22.63
C ARG A 170 -0.92 -12.26 23.01
N ASP A 171 -1.15 -11.98 24.26
CA ASP A 171 -0.84 -10.71 24.88
C ASP A 171 0.67 -10.45 24.74
N ALA A 172 1.04 -9.57 23.82
CA ALA A 172 2.27 -8.86 23.96
C ALA A 172 1.98 -7.75 24.98
N GLY A 173 2.59 -7.83 26.16
CA GLY A 173 2.39 -6.91 27.25
C GLY A 173 2.54 -5.43 26.86
N PRO A 174 2.10 -4.51 27.71
CA PRO A 174 1.94 -3.11 27.36
C PRO A 174 3.29 -2.48 27.03
N ALA A 175 3.57 -2.28 25.76
CA ALA A 175 4.56 -1.32 25.32
C ALA A 175 3.96 0.07 25.55
N ASN A 176 4.22 0.59 26.74
CA ASN A 176 3.79 1.90 27.21
C ASN A 176 4.58 2.99 26.49
N ARG A 177 4.20 3.32 25.24
CA ARG A 177 4.53 4.58 24.54
C ARG A 177 3.44 4.82 23.50
N GLU A 178 2.76 5.96 23.62
CA GLU A 178 1.76 6.41 22.64
C GLU A 178 2.34 6.38 21.23
N PRO A 179 1.61 5.80 20.25
CA PRO A 179 2.05 5.83 18.85
C PRO A 179 1.96 7.26 18.32
N GLN A 180 3.08 7.93 18.18
CA GLN A 180 3.18 9.29 17.61
C GLN A 180 2.79 9.37 16.11
N LEU A 181 2.44 8.25 15.49
CA LEU A 181 2.06 8.19 14.07
C LEU A 181 0.75 8.92 13.73
N LEU A 182 -0.07 9.25 14.73
CA LEU A 182 -1.37 9.91 14.55
C LEU A 182 -1.27 11.41 14.21
N ALA A 183 -0.13 12.05 14.47
CA ALA A 183 0.04 13.48 14.23
C ALA A 183 0.23 13.86 12.75
N LEU A 184 0.60 12.90 11.89
CA LEU A 184 0.86 13.15 10.47
C LEU A 184 -0.37 13.03 9.57
N LEU A 185 -1.43 12.35 10.01
CA LEU A 185 -2.66 12.16 9.21
C LEU A 185 -3.79 13.13 9.57
N CYS A 186 -3.63 13.96 10.60
CA CYS A 186 -4.65 14.93 11.05
C CYS A 186 -4.29 16.41 10.78
N ARG A 187 -3.29 16.69 9.93
CA ARG A 187 -3.00 18.05 9.45
C ARG A 187 -3.32 18.16 7.96
N THR A 188 -4.57 18.37 7.64
CA THR A 188 -5.07 19.15 6.51
C THR A 188 -6.28 19.92 6.97
#